data_a0beb9a200ce7572e9c240a90aa39c2c
#
_entry.id   a0beb9a200ce7572e9c240a90aa39c2c
#
_cell.length_a   1.000
_cell.length_b   1.000
_cell.length_c   1.000
_cell.angle_alpha   90.00
_cell.angle_beta   90.00
_cell.angle_gamma   90.00
#
_symmetry.space_group_name_H-M   'P 1'
#
loop_
_entity.id
_entity.type
_entity.pdbx_description
1 polymer ?
#
loop_
_entity_poly.entity_id
_entity_poly.type
_entity_poly.pdbx_seq_one_letter_code
_entity_poly.pdbx_strand_id
1 'polypeptide(L)'
;WSLLPREVQTVIIASFFVAMGYGVIVPSIPIYSRSFGVSAAAVGWVISAFAIVRFISGMFSGKLVNIFGERKVYFVGVLMVSISSLLAAIAQNYWQLLAFRTAGGLGSSMFSVASSSVIFKSVSSDLRARTQSIYNGGFLVGAIAGPAIGGLLMSISLRAPFFVYSVVLLISGAIAFGYLHASHLEPSQNKDEDVMSIKDALSNKAFRIALATAFLFGWAVLGPRLSIVPLFVVEDLHGTNALVGFVYTISALVQGAFLMRAGQLSDRLGRRPILQIGAVITWFAMAMFIFANHTSLFIAAMIVLGIGSAFLSTTPSSMVGDVIKGRSGKVIGFFQMATDGGMIVGPIISGYLADVSNYRTAFTATLAVYSITLLLAWRVPETLVTVAQNREQA
;
A
#
# COMPACT_ATOMS: atom_id res chain seq x y z
N TRP A 1 4.66 11.69 21.51
CA TRP A 1 5.48 12.34 20.49
C TRP A 1 6.85 12.72 21.06
N SER A 2 6.91 13.36 22.19
CA SER A 2 8.16 13.80 22.87
C SER A 2 9.10 12.65 23.29
N LEU A 3 8.60 11.42 23.33
CA LEU A 3 9.38 10.22 23.68
C LEU A 3 10.08 9.60 22.44
N LEU A 4 9.79 10.06 21.23
CA LEU A 4 10.41 9.53 20.02
C LEU A 4 11.70 10.30 19.70
N PRO A 5 12.77 9.61 19.27
CA PRO A 5 13.99 10.25 18.76
C PRO A 5 13.67 11.23 17.61
N ARG A 6 14.46 12.30 17.50
CA ARG A 6 14.24 13.33 16.45
C ARG A 6 14.32 12.77 15.05
N GLU A 7 15.18 11.79 14.82
CA GLU A 7 15.33 11.09 13.55
C GLU A 7 14.03 10.38 13.15
N VAL A 8 13.39 9.71 14.10
CA VAL A 8 12.10 9.02 13.89
C VAL A 8 10.98 10.01 13.61
N GLN A 9 10.92 11.11 14.39
CA GLN A 9 9.94 12.19 14.14
C GLN A 9 10.10 12.76 12.73
N THR A 10 11.34 13.00 12.31
CA THR A 10 11.68 13.51 10.96
C THR A 10 11.19 12.56 9.88
N VAL A 11 11.46 11.25 10.02
CA VAL A 11 11.02 10.25 9.05
C VAL A 11 9.49 10.16 8.99
N ILE A 12 8.79 10.26 10.12
CA ILE A 12 7.31 10.26 10.15
C ILE A 12 6.75 11.47 9.41
N ILE A 13 7.28 12.67 9.68
CA ILE A 13 6.85 13.90 9.01
C ILE A 13 7.15 13.84 7.51
N ALA A 14 8.37 13.45 7.13
CA ALA A 14 8.76 13.35 5.74
C ALA A 14 7.90 12.30 4.99
N SER A 15 7.62 11.16 5.62
CA SER A 15 6.77 10.11 5.04
C SER A 15 5.29 10.51 4.93
N PHE A 16 4.79 11.37 5.80
CA PHE A 16 3.47 11.99 5.66
C PHE A 16 3.37 12.77 4.33
N PHE A 17 4.36 13.61 4.00
CA PHE A 17 4.39 14.33 2.74
C PHE A 17 4.50 13.38 1.53
N VAL A 18 5.33 12.33 1.62
CA VAL A 18 5.41 11.31 0.57
C VAL A 18 4.05 10.66 0.33
N ALA A 19 3.36 10.26 1.41
CA ALA A 19 2.06 9.59 1.33
C ALA A 19 0.96 10.53 0.80
N MET A 20 0.94 11.79 1.23
CA MET A 20 0.02 12.80 0.73
C MET A 20 0.21 13.01 -0.77
N GLY A 21 1.45 13.19 -1.20
CA GLY A 21 1.76 13.36 -2.61
C GLY A 21 1.44 12.13 -3.45
N TYR A 22 1.71 10.92 -2.92
CA TYR A 22 1.30 9.68 -3.56
C TYR A 22 -0.23 9.59 -3.71
N GLY A 23 -0.98 9.94 -2.66
CA GLY A 23 -2.44 10.03 -2.71
C GLY A 23 -2.94 10.99 -3.80
N VAL A 24 -2.24 12.11 -4.03
CA VAL A 24 -2.57 13.08 -5.10
C VAL A 24 -2.48 12.43 -6.49
N ILE A 25 -1.44 11.64 -6.78
CA ILE A 25 -1.25 11.09 -8.12
C ILE A 25 -1.96 9.75 -8.36
N VAL A 26 -2.27 8.99 -7.34
CA VAL A 26 -2.86 7.65 -7.48
C VAL A 26 -4.08 7.63 -8.41
N PRO A 27 -5.12 8.44 -8.20
CA PRO A 27 -6.28 8.45 -9.09
C PRO A 27 -5.97 9.06 -10.47
N SER A 28 -4.88 9.83 -10.59
CA SER A 28 -4.51 10.54 -11.82
C SER A 28 -3.76 9.66 -12.82
N ILE A 29 -2.99 8.68 -12.34
CA ILE A 29 -2.15 7.83 -13.19
C ILE A 29 -2.95 7.14 -14.30
N PRO A 30 -4.09 6.45 -14.02
CA PRO A 30 -4.85 5.79 -15.05
C PRO A 30 -5.43 6.76 -16.08
N ILE A 31 -6.03 7.86 -15.63
CA ILE A 31 -6.68 8.83 -16.51
C ILE A 31 -5.64 9.53 -17.40
N TYR A 32 -4.50 9.92 -16.83
CA TYR A 32 -3.42 10.53 -17.59
C TYR A 32 -2.78 9.55 -18.59
N SER A 33 -2.59 8.29 -18.19
CA SER A 33 -2.11 7.25 -19.12
C SER A 33 -3.08 7.03 -20.27
N ARG A 34 -4.38 6.98 -19.98
CA ARG A 34 -5.46 6.80 -20.98
C ARG A 34 -5.54 7.95 -21.96
N SER A 35 -5.18 9.19 -21.54
CA SER A 35 -5.19 10.36 -22.41
C SER A 35 -4.20 10.30 -23.60
N PHE A 36 -3.24 9.36 -23.56
CA PHE A 36 -2.36 9.07 -24.69
C PHE A 36 -2.98 8.08 -25.70
N GLY A 37 -4.26 7.74 -25.58
CA GLY A 37 -4.96 6.86 -26.52
C GLY A 37 -4.64 5.37 -26.38
N VAL A 38 -4.07 4.95 -25.26
CA VAL A 38 -3.68 3.56 -25.02
C VAL A 38 -4.78 2.75 -24.37
N SER A 39 -4.69 1.42 -24.42
CA SER A 39 -5.64 0.49 -23.81
C SER A 39 -5.59 0.47 -22.28
N ALA A 40 -6.60 -0.08 -21.61
CA ALA A 40 -6.64 -0.23 -20.16
C ALA A 40 -5.54 -1.20 -19.67
N ALA A 41 -5.18 -2.20 -20.46
CA ALA A 41 -4.03 -3.06 -20.18
C ALA A 41 -2.71 -2.26 -20.14
N ALA A 42 -2.52 -1.34 -21.11
CA ALA A 42 -1.36 -0.46 -21.13
C ALA A 42 -1.33 0.47 -19.90
N VAL A 43 -2.49 0.99 -19.46
CA VAL A 43 -2.61 1.71 -18.19
C VAL A 43 -2.16 0.85 -17.02
N GLY A 44 -2.60 -0.42 -16.97
CA GLY A 44 -2.17 -1.39 -15.98
C GLY A 44 -0.64 -1.55 -15.93
N TRP A 45 0.02 -1.57 -17.08
CA TRP A 45 1.49 -1.66 -17.17
C TRP A 45 2.21 -0.49 -16.52
N VAL A 46 1.70 0.74 -16.59
CA VAL A 46 2.32 1.92 -15.93
C VAL A 46 2.39 1.72 -14.41
N ILE A 47 1.37 1.09 -13.83
CA ILE A 47 1.29 0.80 -12.40
C ILE A 47 2.18 -0.39 -12.05
N SER A 48 2.05 -1.47 -12.80
CA SER A 48 2.76 -2.73 -12.55
C SER A 48 4.26 -2.60 -12.75
N ALA A 49 4.73 -1.88 -13.78
CA ALA A 49 6.16 -1.66 -14.03
C ALA A 49 6.83 -0.88 -12.88
N PHE A 50 6.16 0.13 -12.34
CA PHE A 50 6.62 0.81 -11.12
C PHE A 50 6.75 -0.18 -9.95
N ALA A 51 5.73 -1.02 -9.75
CA ALA A 51 5.70 -1.99 -8.66
C ALA A 51 6.79 -3.09 -8.85
N ILE A 52 7.00 -3.56 -10.07
CA ILE A 52 8.06 -4.54 -10.40
C ILE A 52 9.43 -3.98 -10.05
N VAL A 53 9.74 -2.78 -10.52
CA VAL A 53 11.04 -2.17 -10.27
C VAL A 53 11.23 -1.88 -8.77
N ARG A 54 10.21 -1.40 -8.10
CA ARG A 54 10.22 -1.21 -6.64
C ARG A 54 10.49 -2.53 -5.91
N PHE A 55 9.83 -3.61 -6.32
CA PHE A 55 9.98 -4.94 -5.75
C PHE A 55 11.40 -5.46 -5.89
N ILE A 56 11.94 -5.45 -7.11
CA ILE A 56 13.30 -5.93 -7.42
C ILE A 56 14.34 -5.07 -6.69
N SER A 57 14.22 -3.75 -6.77
CA SER A 57 15.20 -2.83 -6.17
C SER A 57 15.17 -2.84 -4.64
N GLY A 58 14.07 -3.24 -4.02
CA GLY A 58 13.97 -3.44 -2.57
C GLY A 58 15.02 -4.39 -2.02
N MET A 59 15.38 -5.43 -2.79
CA MET A 59 16.41 -6.41 -2.41
C MET A 59 17.82 -5.79 -2.32
N PHE A 60 18.09 -4.74 -3.08
CA PHE A 60 19.39 -4.05 -3.12
C PHE A 60 19.42 -2.79 -2.25
N SER A 61 18.27 -2.18 -1.98
CA SER A 61 18.16 -0.94 -1.22
C SER A 61 18.73 -1.07 0.20
N GLY A 62 18.60 -2.25 0.83
CA GLY A 62 19.21 -2.53 2.13
C GLY A 62 20.74 -2.47 2.10
N LYS A 63 21.38 -2.96 1.02
CA LYS A 63 22.84 -2.86 0.84
C LYS A 63 23.27 -1.40 0.67
N LEU A 64 22.50 -0.61 -0.10
CA LEU A 64 22.76 0.82 -0.27
C LEU A 64 22.70 1.57 1.05
N VAL A 65 21.71 1.28 1.91
CA VAL A 65 21.60 1.85 3.24
C VAL A 65 22.83 1.52 4.10
N ASN A 66 23.31 0.28 4.04
CA ASN A 66 24.49 -0.14 4.81
C ASN A 66 25.79 0.54 4.34
N ILE A 67 25.91 0.84 3.04
CA ILE A 67 27.12 1.46 2.45
C ILE A 67 27.08 2.99 2.60
N PHE A 68 25.97 3.63 2.28
CA PHE A 68 25.87 5.10 2.17
C PHE A 68 25.16 5.77 3.35
N GLY A 69 24.53 4.99 4.23
CA GLY A 69 23.75 5.47 5.37
C GLY A 69 22.31 5.88 4.99
N GLU A 70 21.43 5.89 5.99
CA GLU A 70 19.99 6.12 5.84
C GLU A 70 19.68 7.49 5.24
N ARG A 71 20.35 8.53 5.71
CA ARG A 71 20.12 9.92 5.26
C ARG A 71 20.30 10.09 3.76
N LYS A 72 21.44 9.62 3.23
CA LYS A 72 21.76 9.76 1.79
C LYS A 72 20.83 8.92 0.94
N VAL A 73 20.56 7.67 1.34
CA VAL A 73 19.71 6.76 0.59
C VAL A 73 18.26 7.25 0.59
N TYR A 74 17.75 7.75 1.71
CA TYR A 74 16.43 8.37 1.79
C TYR A 74 16.32 9.56 0.83
N PHE A 75 17.26 10.51 0.92
CA PHE A 75 17.25 11.73 0.11
C PHE A 75 17.33 11.42 -1.38
N VAL A 76 18.30 10.59 -1.79
CA VAL A 76 18.45 10.18 -3.19
C VAL A 76 17.21 9.44 -3.69
N GLY A 77 16.63 8.55 -2.87
CA GLY A 77 15.42 7.83 -3.20
C GLY A 77 14.24 8.78 -3.46
N VAL A 78 13.98 9.71 -2.55
CA VAL A 78 12.90 10.70 -2.71
C VAL A 78 13.17 11.64 -3.90
N LEU A 79 14.41 12.05 -4.11
CA LEU A 79 14.80 12.88 -5.27
C LEU A 79 14.57 12.16 -6.59
N MET A 80 14.90 10.87 -6.67
CA MET A 80 14.64 10.05 -7.87
C MET A 80 13.14 9.96 -8.17
N VAL A 81 12.28 9.75 -7.14
CA VAL A 81 10.82 9.74 -7.33
C VAL A 81 10.30 11.12 -7.74
N SER A 82 10.84 12.19 -7.17
CA SER A 82 10.49 13.56 -7.54
C SER A 82 10.82 13.86 -9.00
N ILE A 83 12.05 13.58 -9.44
CA ILE A 83 12.49 13.75 -10.83
C ILE A 83 11.64 12.89 -11.77
N SER A 84 11.43 11.61 -11.41
CA SER A 84 10.56 10.70 -12.16
C SER A 84 9.15 11.29 -12.35
N SER A 85 8.58 11.87 -11.30
CA SER A 85 7.25 12.47 -11.34
C SER A 85 7.23 13.77 -12.18
N LEU A 86 8.25 14.59 -12.08
CA LEU A 86 8.42 15.78 -12.91
C LEU A 86 8.51 15.42 -14.38
N LEU A 87 9.34 14.43 -14.74
CA LEU A 87 9.46 13.94 -16.11
C LEU A 87 8.16 13.32 -16.61
N ALA A 88 7.43 12.58 -15.75
CA ALA A 88 6.11 12.06 -16.08
C ALA A 88 5.11 13.18 -16.36
N ALA A 89 5.15 14.30 -15.64
CA ALA A 89 4.29 15.46 -15.89
C ALA A 89 4.48 16.08 -17.27
N ILE A 90 5.70 16.06 -17.81
CA ILE A 90 6.04 16.62 -19.12
C ILE A 90 6.10 15.57 -20.24
N ALA A 91 5.73 14.31 -19.95
CA ALA A 91 5.69 13.25 -20.94
C ALA A 91 4.80 13.62 -22.13
N GLN A 92 5.27 13.35 -23.34
CA GLN A 92 4.58 13.66 -24.60
C GLN A 92 3.91 12.42 -25.20
N ASN A 93 4.27 11.23 -24.75
CA ASN A 93 3.70 9.96 -25.19
C ASN A 93 3.71 8.93 -24.06
N TYR A 94 2.98 7.85 -24.29
CA TYR A 94 2.83 6.75 -23.33
C TYR A 94 4.17 6.12 -22.92
N TRP A 95 5.10 5.92 -23.86
CA TRP A 95 6.37 5.25 -23.58
C TRP A 95 7.28 6.06 -22.66
N GLN A 96 7.27 7.40 -22.81
CA GLN A 96 7.95 8.30 -21.91
C GLN A 96 7.33 8.23 -20.50
N LEU A 97 5.99 8.28 -20.41
CA LEU A 97 5.30 8.13 -19.13
C LEU A 97 5.63 6.81 -18.45
N LEU A 98 5.57 5.69 -19.20
CA LEU A 98 5.92 4.37 -18.70
C LEU A 98 7.35 4.31 -18.17
N ALA A 99 8.32 4.77 -18.97
CA ALA A 99 9.74 4.75 -18.59
C ALA A 99 10.01 5.61 -17.35
N PHE A 100 9.49 6.84 -17.33
CA PHE A 100 9.71 7.75 -16.21
C PHE A 100 9.07 7.22 -14.93
N ARG A 101 7.83 6.73 -14.99
CA ARG A 101 7.14 6.13 -13.84
C ARG A 101 7.87 4.89 -13.34
N THR A 102 8.33 4.03 -14.25
CA THR A 102 9.09 2.81 -13.91
C THR A 102 10.38 3.15 -13.15
N ALA A 103 11.13 4.16 -13.61
CA ALA A 103 12.35 4.63 -12.93
C ALA A 103 12.09 5.10 -11.50
N GLY A 104 10.92 5.71 -11.24
CA GLY A 104 10.52 6.12 -9.89
C GLY A 104 10.42 4.97 -8.89
N GLY A 105 10.18 3.74 -9.36
CA GLY A 105 10.15 2.55 -8.53
C GLY A 105 11.45 2.30 -7.75
N LEU A 106 12.61 2.59 -8.37
CA LEU A 106 13.92 2.50 -7.70
C LEU A 106 13.99 3.42 -6.48
N GLY A 107 13.69 4.70 -6.66
CA GLY A 107 13.69 5.66 -5.58
C GLY A 107 12.68 5.35 -4.48
N SER A 108 11.52 4.81 -4.86
CA SER A 108 10.46 4.42 -3.92
C SER A 108 10.92 3.32 -2.97
N SER A 109 11.65 2.31 -3.43
CA SER A 109 12.21 1.27 -2.57
C SER A 109 13.30 1.81 -1.66
N MET A 110 14.17 2.69 -2.18
CA MET A 110 15.28 3.27 -1.42
C MET A 110 14.79 4.05 -0.21
N PHE A 111 13.83 4.98 -0.38
CA PHE A 111 13.34 5.76 0.76
C PHE A 111 12.53 4.89 1.75
N SER A 112 11.77 3.90 1.27
CA SER A 112 11.00 3.01 2.15
C SER A 112 11.92 2.17 3.04
N VAL A 113 12.97 1.60 2.47
CA VAL A 113 13.96 0.79 3.21
C VAL A 113 14.76 1.66 4.17
N ALA A 114 15.17 2.87 3.74
CA ALA A 114 15.86 3.82 4.61
C ALA A 114 14.98 4.26 5.79
N SER A 115 13.70 4.56 5.56
CA SER A 115 12.74 4.89 6.62
C SER A 115 12.61 3.79 7.66
N SER A 116 12.44 2.56 7.20
CA SER A 116 12.34 1.39 8.08
C SER A 116 13.63 1.18 8.87
N SER A 117 14.80 1.35 8.23
CA SER A 117 16.09 1.24 8.88
C SER A 117 16.26 2.27 10.01
N VAL A 118 15.89 3.54 9.78
CA VAL A 118 15.92 4.58 10.83
C VAL A 118 15.06 4.16 12.02
N ILE A 119 13.81 3.73 11.79
CA ILE A 119 12.91 3.31 12.87
C ILE A 119 13.51 2.15 13.65
N PHE A 120 13.98 1.10 12.98
CA PHE A 120 14.51 -0.09 13.64
C PHE A 120 15.82 0.16 14.42
N LYS A 121 16.65 1.10 13.97
CA LYS A 121 17.93 1.43 14.62
C LYS A 121 17.79 2.47 15.75
N SER A 122 16.84 3.41 15.62
CA SER A 122 16.70 4.53 16.57
C SER A 122 15.83 4.22 17.78
N VAL A 123 15.12 3.07 17.80
CA VAL A 123 14.14 2.75 18.85
C VAL A 123 14.44 1.38 19.43
N SER A 124 14.35 1.27 20.77
CA SER A 124 14.47 0.00 21.49
C SER A 124 13.41 -1.03 21.03
N SER A 125 13.69 -2.31 21.23
CA SER A 125 12.86 -3.42 20.73
C SER A 125 11.40 -3.35 21.19
N ASP A 126 11.17 -2.95 22.44
CA ASP A 126 9.87 -2.80 23.09
C ASP A 126 8.99 -1.68 22.48
N LEU A 127 9.62 -0.61 21.96
CA LEU A 127 8.92 0.53 21.37
C LEU A 127 8.78 0.45 19.85
N ARG A 128 9.42 -0.51 19.15
CA ARG A 128 9.42 -0.60 17.70
C ARG A 128 8.03 -0.76 17.10
N ALA A 129 7.20 -1.67 17.67
CA ALA A 129 5.86 -1.89 17.19
C ALA A 129 4.99 -0.62 17.31
N ARG A 130 5.09 0.09 18.44
CA ARG A 130 4.38 1.35 18.66
C ARG A 130 4.85 2.43 17.68
N THR A 131 6.15 2.54 17.47
CA THR A 131 6.74 3.53 16.55
C THR A 131 6.32 3.24 15.10
N GLN A 132 6.36 1.98 14.69
CA GLN A 132 5.88 1.57 13.36
C GLN A 132 4.40 1.88 13.17
N SER A 133 3.57 1.73 14.20
CA SER A 133 2.15 2.11 14.15
C SER A 133 1.96 3.61 13.97
N ILE A 134 2.76 4.44 14.63
CA ILE A 134 2.72 5.90 14.48
C ILE A 134 3.16 6.30 13.06
N TYR A 135 4.22 5.67 12.54
CA TYR A 135 4.69 5.87 11.16
C TYR A 135 3.60 5.52 10.14
N ASN A 136 2.99 4.35 10.29
CA ASN A 136 1.89 3.92 9.41
C ASN A 136 0.66 4.82 9.54
N GLY A 137 0.36 5.32 10.74
CA GLY A 137 -0.70 6.30 10.98
C GLY A 137 -0.45 7.62 10.26
N GLY A 138 0.78 8.14 10.33
CA GLY A 138 1.19 9.34 9.59
C GLY A 138 1.08 9.15 8.08
N PHE A 139 1.50 7.99 7.58
CA PHE A 139 1.36 7.62 6.17
C PHE A 139 -0.11 7.55 5.75
N LEU A 140 -0.98 6.96 6.57
CA LEU A 140 -2.43 6.86 6.30
C LEU A 140 -3.10 8.23 6.22
N VAL A 141 -2.80 9.14 7.16
CA VAL A 141 -3.37 10.51 7.14
C VAL A 141 -2.96 11.25 5.87
N GLY A 142 -1.70 11.12 5.44
CA GLY A 142 -1.24 11.67 4.17
C GLY A 142 -1.99 11.09 2.98
N ALA A 143 -2.15 9.76 2.94
CA ALA A 143 -2.86 9.05 1.87
C ALA A 143 -4.36 9.40 1.79
N ILE A 144 -5.00 9.80 2.90
CA ILE A 144 -6.40 10.24 2.94
C ILE A 144 -6.55 11.62 2.30
N ALA A 145 -5.65 12.56 2.61
CA ALA A 145 -5.74 13.94 2.13
C ALA A 145 -5.46 14.06 0.63
N GLY A 146 -4.61 13.18 0.09
CA GLY A 146 -4.11 13.27 -1.28
C GLY A 146 -5.17 13.21 -2.37
N PRO A 147 -6.06 12.20 -2.42
CA PRO A 147 -6.96 11.99 -3.56
C PRO A 147 -7.93 13.14 -3.82
N ALA A 148 -8.43 13.84 -2.79
CA ALA A 148 -9.27 15.02 -2.97
C ALA A 148 -8.52 16.13 -3.70
N ILE A 149 -7.29 16.41 -3.27
CA ILE A 149 -6.41 17.39 -3.92
C ILE A 149 -6.12 16.93 -5.37
N GLY A 150 -5.82 15.64 -5.56
CA GLY A 150 -5.57 15.06 -6.89
C GLY A 150 -6.75 15.22 -7.83
N GLY A 151 -7.97 14.95 -7.38
CA GLY A 151 -9.20 15.13 -8.16
C GLY A 151 -9.43 16.57 -8.60
N LEU A 152 -9.22 17.52 -7.70
CA LEU A 152 -9.31 18.95 -8.01
C LEU A 152 -8.23 19.39 -9.00
N LEU A 153 -6.98 18.94 -8.81
CA LEU A 153 -5.88 19.26 -9.73
C LEU A 153 -6.10 18.69 -11.13
N MET A 154 -6.66 17.47 -11.23
CA MET A 154 -7.02 16.86 -12.52
C MET A 154 -8.10 17.66 -13.28
N SER A 155 -8.96 18.41 -12.57
CA SER A 155 -9.95 19.28 -13.21
C SER A 155 -9.31 20.50 -13.88
N ILE A 156 -8.09 20.89 -13.43
CA ILE A 156 -7.31 21.96 -14.03
C ILE A 156 -6.44 21.40 -15.17
N SER A 157 -5.67 20.34 -14.89
CA SER A 157 -4.82 19.65 -15.84
C SER A 157 -4.48 18.24 -15.35
N LEU A 158 -4.51 17.25 -16.24
CA LEU A 158 -4.09 15.89 -15.93
C LEU A 158 -2.60 15.80 -15.53
N ARG A 159 -1.79 16.80 -15.85
CA ARG A 159 -0.36 16.90 -15.50
C ARG A 159 -0.14 17.52 -14.12
N ALA A 160 -1.08 18.35 -13.65
CA ALA A 160 -0.94 19.09 -12.39
C ALA A 160 -0.65 18.22 -11.17
N PRO A 161 -1.32 17.06 -10.96
CA PRO A 161 -1.02 16.15 -9.86
C PRO A 161 0.45 15.70 -9.80
N PHE A 162 1.08 15.47 -10.96
CA PHE A 162 2.47 15.02 -11.04
C PHE A 162 3.46 16.12 -10.67
N PHE A 163 3.19 17.37 -11.08
CA PHE A 163 3.99 18.54 -10.67
C PHE A 163 3.89 18.73 -9.15
N VAL A 164 2.68 18.71 -8.60
CA VAL A 164 2.47 18.89 -7.16
C VAL A 164 3.15 17.76 -6.38
N TYR A 165 3.04 16.51 -6.84
CA TYR A 165 3.74 15.39 -6.22
C TYR A 165 5.26 15.57 -6.23
N SER A 166 5.83 16.01 -7.34
CA SER A 166 7.26 16.28 -7.44
C SER A 166 7.71 17.33 -6.40
N VAL A 167 6.98 18.43 -6.27
CA VAL A 167 7.28 19.49 -5.29
C VAL A 167 7.15 18.99 -3.86
N VAL A 168 6.08 18.26 -3.54
CA VAL A 168 5.85 17.68 -2.21
C VAL A 168 6.97 16.70 -1.83
N LEU A 169 7.45 15.91 -2.80
CA LEU A 169 8.60 15.04 -2.58
C LEU A 169 9.89 15.82 -2.31
N LEU A 170 10.14 16.93 -3.01
CA LEU A 170 11.29 17.80 -2.72
C LEU A 170 11.22 18.36 -1.30
N ILE A 171 10.03 18.77 -0.84
CA ILE A 171 9.83 19.22 0.56
C ILE A 171 10.17 18.08 1.52
N SER A 172 9.65 16.87 1.28
CA SER A 172 9.97 15.68 2.09
C SER A 172 11.48 15.41 2.11
N GLY A 173 12.13 15.46 0.95
CA GLY A 173 13.58 15.26 0.82
C GLY A 173 14.38 16.32 1.58
N ALA A 174 13.99 17.59 1.48
CA ALA A 174 14.63 18.70 2.20
C ALA A 174 14.50 18.54 3.72
N ILE A 175 13.31 18.16 4.20
CA ILE A 175 13.08 17.87 5.63
C ILE A 175 14.02 16.74 6.09
N ALA A 176 14.03 15.61 5.37
CA ALA A 176 14.88 14.49 5.72
C ALA A 176 16.37 14.85 5.66
N PHE A 177 16.81 15.56 4.62
CA PHE A 177 18.20 15.95 4.47
C PHE A 177 18.66 16.95 5.56
N GLY A 178 17.80 17.88 5.96
CA GLY A 178 18.10 18.88 6.97
C GLY A 178 18.14 18.34 8.40
N TYR A 179 17.24 17.42 8.74
CA TYR A 179 17.01 17.00 10.11
C TYR A 179 17.41 15.56 10.42
N LEU A 180 17.64 14.69 9.42
CA LEU A 180 18.23 13.38 9.63
C LEU A 180 19.74 13.56 9.81
N HIS A 181 20.22 13.44 11.04
CA HIS A 181 21.65 13.47 11.30
C HIS A 181 22.29 12.16 10.81
N ALA A 182 23.53 12.27 10.32
CA ALA A 182 24.32 11.10 9.92
C ALA A 182 24.86 10.41 11.20
N SER A 183 23.97 9.91 12.02
CA SER A 183 24.39 8.98 13.07
C SER A 183 24.65 7.65 12.36
N HIS A 184 25.87 7.16 12.42
CA HIS A 184 26.14 5.74 12.24
C HIS A 184 25.43 5.04 13.38
N LEU A 185 24.13 4.77 13.17
CA LEU A 185 23.36 3.98 14.11
C LEU A 185 23.97 2.59 14.04
N GLU A 186 24.74 2.22 15.08
CA GLU A 186 25.34 0.91 15.15
C GLU A 186 24.26 -0.15 15.03
N PRO A 187 24.49 -1.21 14.25
CA PRO A 187 23.57 -2.32 14.22
C PRO A 187 23.41 -2.82 15.65
N SER A 188 22.17 -2.92 16.13
CA SER A 188 21.88 -3.51 17.45
C SER A 188 22.57 -4.86 17.54
N GLN A 189 23.55 -4.98 18.42
CA GLN A 189 24.49 -6.13 18.54
C GLN A 189 23.87 -7.39 19.15
N ASN A 190 22.58 -7.46 19.42
CA ASN A 190 21.96 -8.67 19.92
C ASN A 190 21.86 -9.73 18.80
N LYS A 191 22.94 -10.52 18.67
CA LYS A 191 23.04 -11.64 17.71
C LYS A 191 22.31 -12.90 18.13
N ASP A 192 21.81 -13.02 19.34
CA ASP A 192 21.39 -14.27 19.96
C ASP A 192 19.88 -14.51 20.03
N GLU A 193 19.06 -13.74 19.32
CA GLU A 193 17.63 -14.05 19.21
C GLU A 193 17.40 -15.02 18.03
N ASP A 194 16.73 -16.14 18.31
CA ASP A 194 16.29 -17.10 17.31
C ASP A 194 15.57 -16.42 16.16
N VAL A 195 16.16 -16.49 14.97
CA VAL A 195 15.61 -15.90 13.75
C VAL A 195 14.77 -16.95 13.05
N MET A 196 13.44 -16.81 13.09
CA MET A 196 12.55 -17.68 12.33
C MET A 196 12.87 -17.61 10.85
N SER A 197 13.09 -18.77 10.21
CA SER A 197 13.35 -18.84 8.77
C SER A 197 12.03 -18.69 7.97
N ILE A 198 12.12 -18.25 6.71
CA ILE A 198 10.95 -18.20 5.81
C ILE A 198 10.36 -19.61 5.63
N LYS A 199 11.20 -20.64 5.61
CA LYS A 199 10.75 -22.03 5.47
C LYS A 199 9.91 -22.47 6.67
N ASP A 200 10.31 -22.09 7.89
CA ASP A 200 9.55 -22.40 9.11
C ASP A 200 8.23 -21.64 9.15
N ALA A 201 8.23 -20.37 8.75
CA ALA A 201 7.00 -19.59 8.60
C ALA A 201 6.04 -20.23 7.60
N LEU A 202 6.53 -20.69 6.45
CA LEU A 202 5.73 -21.37 5.43
C LEU A 202 5.21 -22.74 5.87
N SER A 203 5.79 -23.37 6.88
CA SER A 203 5.23 -24.59 7.47
C SER A 203 3.93 -24.31 8.24
N ASN A 204 3.77 -23.10 8.76
CA ASN A 204 2.59 -22.69 9.51
C ASN A 204 1.40 -22.40 8.58
N LYS A 205 0.26 -23.06 8.86
CA LYS A 205 -0.97 -22.91 8.05
C LYS A 205 -1.53 -21.48 8.08
N ALA A 206 -1.52 -20.83 9.25
CA ALA A 206 -2.03 -19.46 9.39
C ALA A 206 -1.19 -18.46 8.57
N PHE A 207 0.13 -18.61 8.59
CA PHE A 207 1.03 -17.79 7.80
C PHE A 207 0.78 -17.94 6.29
N ARG A 208 0.64 -19.18 5.80
CA ARG A 208 0.32 -19.42 4.38
C ARG A 208 -0.99 -18.78 3.96
N ILE A 209 -2.03 -18.86 4.81
CA ILE A 209 -3.33 -18.25 4.53
C ILE A 209 -3.22 -16.72 4.57
N ALA A 210 -2.52 -16.14 5.55
CA ALA A 210 -2.27 -14.70 5.60
C ALA A 210 -1.54 -14.21 4.36
N LEU A 211 -0.51 -14.94 3.91
CA LEU A 211 0.25 -14.65 2.70
C LEU A 211 -0.64 -14.67 1.44
N ALA A 212 -1.44 -15.73 1.29
CA ALA A 212 -2.37 -15.86 0.16
C ALA A 212 -3.44 -14.77 0.17
N THR A 213 -4.00 -14.44 1.34
CA THR A 213 -4.97 -13.36 1.51
C THR A 213 -4.37 -12.00 1.15
N ALA A 214 -3.12 -11.74 1.56
CA ALA A 214 -2.40 -10.50 1.21
C ALA A 214 -2.17 -10.39 -0.30
N PHE A 215 -1.75 -11.47 -0.96
CA PHE A 215 -1.60 -11.51 -2.41
C PHE A 215 -2.92 -11.27 -3.15
N LEU A 216 -3.99 -11.95 -2.73
CA LEU A 216 -5.31 -11.80 -3.33
C LEU A 216 -5.91 -10.41 -3.09
N PHE A 217 -5.66 -9.81 -1.94
CA PHE A 217 -6.03 -8.42 -1.66
C PHE A 217 -5.27 -7.45 -2.58
N GLY A 218 -3.97 -7.64 -2.75
CA GLY A 218 -3.15 -6.89 -3.70
C GLY A 218 -3.67 -7.01 -5.13
N TRP A 219 -3.95 -8.23 -5.57
CA TRP A 219 -4.42 -8.49 -6.93
C TRP A 219 -5.85 -7.99 -7.17
N ALA A 220 -6.81 -8.51 -6.41
CA ALA A 220 -8.22 -8.36 -6.74
C ALA A 220 -8.86 -7.08 -6.20
N VAL A 221 -8.27 -6.46 -5.16
CA VAL A 221 -8.79 -5.22 -4.56
C VAL A 221 -7.95 -4.03 -4.97
N LEU A 222 -6.63 -4.04 -4.67
CA LEU A 222 -5.76 -2.91 -4.96
C LEU A 222 -5.49 -2.77 -6.46
N GLY A 223 -5.31 -3.88 -7.18
CA GLY A 223 -5.06 -3.86 -8.63
C GLY A 223 -6.11 -3.11 -9.43
N PRO A 224 -7.39 -3.54 -9.42
CA PRO A 224 -8.48 -2.83 -10.08
C PRO A 224 -8.66 -1.40 -9.56
N ARG A 225 -8.56 -1.19 -8.25
CA ARG A 225 -8.68 0.13 -7.64
C ARG A 225 -7.65 1.11 -8.21
N LEU A 226 -6.42 0.67 -8.42
CA LEU A 226 -5.35 1.52 -8.94
C LEU A 226 -5.38 1.69 -10.46
N SER A 227 -6.04 0.80 -11.21
CA SER A 227 -6.01 0.79 -12.68
C SER A 227 -7.35 1.14 -13.31
N ILE A 228 -8.36 0.28 -13.16
CA ILE A 228 -9.60 0.38 -13.92
C ILE A 228 -10.71 1.18 -13.22
N VAL A 229 -10.67 1.31 -11.89
CA VAL A 229 -11.71 2.07 -11.15
C VAL A 229 -11.76 3.54 -11.56
N PRO A 230 -10.65 4.31 -11.71
CA PRO A 230 -10.71 5.67 -12.21
C PRO A 230 -11.26 5.77 -13.64
N LEU A 231 -10.89 4.82 -14.50
CA LEU A 231 -11.37 4.76 -15.89
C LEU A 231 -12.87 4.45 -15.93
N PHE A 232 -13.34 3.50 -15.14
CA PHE A 232 -14.75 3.16 -15.02
C PHE A 232 -15.61 4.36 -14.62
N VAL A 233 -15.13 5.19 -13.66
CA VAL A 233 -15.84 6.42 -13.26
C VAL A 233 -15.97 7.39 -14.42
N VAL A 234 -14.91 7.58 -15.20
CA VAL A 234 -14.90 8.57 -16.28
C VAL A 234 -15.58 8.05 -17.56
N GLU A 235 -15.29 6.80 -17.95
CA GLU A 235 -15.70 6.25 -19.25
C GLU A 235 -17.08 5.58 -19.20
N ASP A 236 -17.44 4.87 -18.12
CA ASP A 236 -18.70 4.10 -18.00
C ASP A 236 -19.78 4.88 -17.23
N LEU A 237 -19.40 5.53 -16.11
CA LEU A 237 -20.32 6.33 -15.31
C LEU A 237 -20.41 7.80 -15.76
N HIS A 238 -19.61 8.22 -16.75
CA HIS A 238 -19.53 9.60 -17.26
C HIS A 238 -19.29 10.65 -16.16
N GLY A 239 -18.56 10.23 -15.12
CA GLY A 239 -18.22 11.08 -13.97
C GLY A 239 -17.06 12.02 -14.28
N THR A 240 -16.91 13.04 -13.42
CA THR A 240 -15.82 14.01 -13.52
C THR A 240 -14.53 13.50 -12.84
N ASN A 241 -13.38 14.11 -13.19
CA ASN A 241 -12.11 13.85 -12.50
C ASN A 241 -12.20 14.19 -10.99
N ALA A 242 -12.96 15.23 -10.62
CA ALA A 242 -13.22 15.58 -9.22
C ALA A 242 -13.96 14.46 -8.48
N LEU A 243 -14.92 13.80 -9.15
CA LEU A 243 -15.63 12.66 -8.57
C LEU A 243 -14.66 11.50 -8.28
N VAL A 244 -13.70 11.23 -9.17
CA VAL A 244 -12.68 10.20 -8.91
C VAL A 244 -11.91 10.52 -7.63
N GLY A 245 -11.41 11.74 -7.46
CA GLY A 245 -10.76 12.16 -6.22
C GLY A 245 -11.66 12.04 -4.98
N PHE A 246 -12.92 12.44 -5.11
CA PHE A 246 -13.91 12.36 -4.02
C PHE A 246 -14.16 10.93 -3.55
N VAL A 247 -14.40 9.98 -4.47
CA VAL A 247 -14.69 8.58 -4.10
C VAL A 247 -13.49 7.88 -3.47
N TYR A 248 -12.27 8.22 -3.90
CA TYR A 248 -11.05 7.73 -3.25
C TYR A 248 -10.88 8.30 -1.85
N THR A 249 -11.16 9.59 -1.67
CA THR A 249 -11.06 10.25 -0.37
C THR A 249 -12.07 9.68 0.62
N ILE A 250 -13.34 9.54 0.21
CA ILE A 250 -14.37 8.98 1.10
C ILE A 250 -14.05 7.53 1.49
N SER A 251 -13.57 6.71 0.54
CA SER A 251 -13.14 5.35 0.83
C SER A 251 -11.96 5.32 1.81
N ALA A 252 -10.98 6.21 1.64
CA ALA A 252 -9.81 6.29 2.52
C ALA A 252 -10.18 6.84 3.92
N LEU A 253 -11.08 7.82 4.02
CA LEU A 253 -11.61 8.32 5.29
C LEU A 253 -12.32 7.23 6.07
N VAL A 254 -13.19 6.47 5.39
CA VAL A 254 -13.92 5.36 6.00
C VAL A 254 -12.95 4.26 6.43
N GLN A 255 -11.99 3.90 5.59
CA GLN A 255 -10.94 2.95 5.95
C GLN A 255 -10.17 3.41 7.20
N GLY A 256 -9.76 4.67 7.27
CA GLY A 256 -9.06 5.24 8.42
C GLY A 256 -9.90 5.21 9.70
N ALA A 257 -11.18 5.56 9.61
CA ALA A 257 -12.11 5.57 10.75
C ALA A 257 -12.34 4.15 11.33
N PHE A 258 -12.32 3.12 10.48
CA PHE A 258 -12.53 1.74 10.90
C PHE A 258 -11.24 1.01 11.25
N LEU A 259 -10.06 1.52 10.86
CA LEU A 259 -8.77 0.83 11.03
C LEU A 259 -8.47 0.48 12.49
N MET A 260 -8.64 1.45 13.40
CA MET A 260 -8.40 1.22 14.83
C MET A 260 -9.41 0.25 15.43
N ARG A 261 -10.68 0.37 15.04
CA ARG A 261 -11.73 -0.55 15.48
C ARG A 261 -11.50 -1.97 14.97
N ALA A 262 -11.07 -2.13 13.73
CA ALA A 262 -10.73 -3.43 13.15
C ALA A 262 -9.60 -4.11 13.94
N GLY A 263 -8.53 -3.37 14.31
CA GLY A 263 -7.47 -3.88 15.16
C GLY A 263 -7.97 -4.30 16.53
N GLN A 264 -8.70 -3.42 17.24
CA GLN A 264 -9.25 -3.71 18.57
C GLN A 264 -10.22 -4.91 18.57
N LEU A 265 -11.07 -5.01 17.56
CA LEU A 265 -11.97 -6.16 17.41
C LEU A 265 -11.20 -7.45 17.14
N SER A 266 -10.15 -7.39 16.32
CA SER A 266 -9.27 -8.50 16.03
C SER A 266 -8.54 -9.02 17.30
N ASP A 267 -8.14 -8.09 18.20
CA ASP A 267 -7.53 -8.42 19.48
C ASP A 267 -8.51 -8.98 20.52
N ARG A 268 -9.79 -8.64 20.41
CA ARG A 268 -10.83 -9.07 21.37
C ARG A 268 -11.58 -10.33 20.94
N LEU A 269 -11.97 -10.39 19.68
CA LEU A 269 -12.83 -11.46 19.15
C LEU A 269 -12.04 -12.57 18.47
N GLY A 270 -10.75 -12.37 18.22
CA GLY A 270 -9.89 -13.30 17.51
C GLY A 270 -9.63 -12.86 16.07
N ARG A 271 -8.57 -13.43 15.49
CA ARG A 271 -8.13 -13.11 14.12
C ARG A 271 -9.07 -13.68 13.07
N ARG A 272 -9.49 -14.93 13.28
CA ARG A 272 -10.34 -15.67 12.33
C ARG A 272 -11.68 -14.99 12.05
N PRO A 273 -12.53 -14.67 13.04
CA PRO A 273 -13.84 -14.04 12.77
C PRO A 273 -13.71 -12.67 12.11
N ILE A 274 -12.69 -11.91 12.48
CA ILE A 274 -12.47 -10.58 11.92
C ILE A 274 -11.98 -10.63 10.47
N LEU A 275 -11.13 -11.62 10.13
CA LEU A 275 -10.76 -11.88 8.74
C LEU A 275 -11.99 -12.27 7.90
N GLN A 276 -12.88 -13.11 8.44
CA GLN A 276 -14.12 -13.53 7.77
C GLN A 276 -15.04 -12.32 7.49
N ILE A 277 -15.27 -11.48 8.51
CA ILE A 277 -16.08 -10.26 8.38
C ILE A 277 -15.49 -9.33 7.31
N GLY A 278 -14.18 -9.06 7.37
CA GLY A 278 -13.50 -8.21 6.39
C GLY A 278 -13.59 -8.77 4.97
N ALA A 279 -13.43 -10.10 4.83
CA ALA A 279 -13.53 -10.77 3.53
C ALA A 279 -14.94 -10.69 2.95
N VAL A 280 -16.00 -10.89 3.76
CA VAL A 280 -17.39 -10.78 3.31
C VAL A 280 -17.75 -9.35 2.91
N ILE A 281 -17.38 -8.36 3.74
CA ILE A 281 -17.65 -6.94 3.45
C ILE A 281 -16.98 -6.53 2.13
N THR A 282 -15.72 -6.91 1.94
CA THR A 282 -14.98 -6.59 0.70
C THR A 282 -15.56 -7.31 -0.50
N TRP A 283 -15.93 -8.58 -0.36
CA TRP A 283 -16.59 -9.33 -1.42
C TRP A 283 -17.90 -8.66 -1.85
N PHE A 284 -18.71 -8.23 -0.90
CA PHE A 284 -19.96 -7.52 -1.17
C PHE A 284 -19.72 -6.17 -1.86
N ALA A 285 -18.71 -5.41 -1.43
CA ALA A 285 -18.31 -4.16 -2.10
C ALA A 285 -17.90 -4.39 -3.56
N MET A 286 -17.13 -5.44 -3.83
CA MET A 286 -16.73 -5.79 -5.19
C MET A 286 -17.91 -6.25 -6.03
N ALA A 287 -18.88 -6.99 -5.46
CA ALA A 287 -20.12 -7.33 -6.14
C ALA A 287 -20.93 -6.08 -6.50
N MET A 288 -20.97 -5.07 -5.62
CA MET A 288 -21.65 -3.80 -5.90
C MET A 288 -21.03 -3.08 -7.12
N PHE A 289 -19.71 -3.17 -7.38
CA PHE A 289 -19.12 -2.58 -8.59
C PHE A 289 -19.66 -3.16 -9.88
N ILE A 290 -19.99 -4.46 -9.91
CA ILE A 290 -20.55 -5.13 -11.10
C ILE A 290 -21.91 -4.53 -11.47
N PHE A 291 -22.71 -4.19 -10.46
CA PHE A 291 -24.06 -3.65 -10.64
C PHE A 291 -24.11 -2.11 -10.60
N ALA A 292 -22.97 -1.43 -10.48
CA ALA A 292 -22.91 0.03 -10.38
C ALA A 292 -23.26 0.70 -11.73
N ASN A 293 -24.56 0.97 -11.91
CA ASN A 293 -25.09 1.71 -13.08
C ASN A 293 -25.20 3.22 -12.82
N HIS A 294 -25.08 3.63 -11.58
CA HIS A 294 -25.21 5.02 -11.14
C HIS A 294 -24.11 5.39 -10.14
N THR A 295 -23.69 6.64 -10.19
CA THR A 295 -22.68 7.20 -9.30
C THR A 295 -22.95 6.96 -7.81
N SER A 296 -24.23 7.02 -7.38
CA SER A 296 -24.60 6.80 -5.98
C SER A 296 -24.30 5.38 -5.50
N LEU A 297 -24.62 4.36 -6.31
CA LEU A 297 -24.29 2.97 -5.97
C LEU A 297 -22.78 2.73 -5.97
N PHE A 298 -22.06 3.37 -6.89
CA PHE A 298 -20.61 3.31 -6.93
C PHE A 298 -19.96 3.95 -5.69
N ILE A 299 -20.46 5.12 -5.25
CA ILE A 299 -20.01 5.76 -3.98
C ILE A 299 -20.28 4.84 -2.80
N ALA A 300 -21.45 4.23 -2.73
CA ALA A 300 -21.78 3.26 -1.67
C ALA A 300 -20.82 2.06 -1.69
N ALA A 301 -20.50 1.52 -2.88
CA ALA A 301 -19.53 0.44 -3.04
C ALA A 301 -18.13 0.85 -2.53
N MET A 302 -17.68 2.07 -2.83
CA MET A 302 -16.39 2.58 -2.37
C MET A 302 -16.35 2.80 -0.85
N ILE A 303 -17.47 3.17 -0.23
CA ILE A 303 -17.61 3.27 1.24
C ILE A 303 -17.48 1.88 1.86
N VAL A 304 -18.24 0.91 1.35
CA VAL A 304 -18.22 -0.48 1.83
C VAL A 304 -16.83 -1.11 1.63
N LEU A 305 -16.18 -0.82 0.48
CA LEU A 305 -14.81 -1.24 0.23
C LEU A 305 -13.83 -0.64 1.25
N GLY A 306 -14.01 0.61 1.65
CA GLY A 306 -13.22 1.26 2.70
C GLY A 306 -13.31 0.50 4.02
N ILE A 307 -14.53 0.12 4.43
CA ILE A 307 -14.75 -0.69 5.65
C ILE A 307 -14.02 -2.03 5.53
N GLY A 308 -14.28 -2.80 4.48
CA GLY A 308 -13.65 -4.12 4.27
C GLY A 308 -12.12 -4.04 4.22
N SER A 309 -11.58 -3.01 3.55
CA SER A 309 -10.13 -2.78 3.46
C SER A 309 -9.50 -2.50 4.82
N ALA A 310 -10.20 -1.86 5.76
CA ALA A 310 -9.70 -1.65 7.12
C ALA A 310 -9.44 -2.99 7.84
N PHE A 311 -10.38 -3.92 7.74
CA PHE A 311 -10.25 -5.24 8.35
C PHE A 311 -9.16 -6.09 7.68
N LEU A 312 -9.08 -6.04 6.35
CA LEU A 312 -8.12 -6.86 5.58
C LEU A 312 -6.69 -6.32 5.60
N SER A 313 -6.49 -5.05 5.87
CA SER A 313 -5.13 -4.50 6.02
C SER A 313 -4.52 -4.80 7.38
N THR A 314 -5.34 -4.97 8.44
CA THR A 314 -4.86 -5.19 9.81
C THR A 314 -4.78 -6.67 10.16
N THR A 315 -5.83 -7.45 9.92
CA THR A 315 -5.95 -8.81 10.43
C THR A 315 -4.87 -9.77 9.90
N PRO A 316 -4.57 -9.86 8.59
CA PRO A 316 -3.50 -10.73 8.11
C PRO A 316 -2.12 -10.34 8.67
N SER A 317 -1.86 -9.04 8.85
CA SER A 317 -0.61 -8.55 9.47
C SER A 317 -0.49 -8.96 10.93
N SER A 318 -1.60 -8.89 11.69
CA SER A 318 -1.66 -9.36 13.08
C SER A 318 -1.44 -10.87 13.18
N MET A 319 -2.06 -11.68 12.29
CA MET A 319 -1.84 -13.12 12.22
C MET A 319 -0.37 -13.47 11.97
N VAL A 320 0.30 -12.72 11.10
CA VAL A 320 1.73 -12.90 10.85
C VAL A 320 2.53 -12.56 12.10
N GLY A 321 2.16 -11.49 12.82
CA GLY A 321 2.76 -11.14 14.11
C GLY A 321 2.61 -12.24 15.17
N ASP A 322 1.44 -12.89 15.24
CA ASP A 322 1.16 -13.97 16.19
C ASP A 322 1.98 -15.25 15.90
N VAL A 323 2.32 -15.50 14.63
CA VAL A 323 3.10 -16.67 14.18
C VAL A 323 4.61 -16.48 14.33
N ILE A 324 5.08 -15.24 14.22
CA ILE A 324 6.51 -14.94 14.26
C ILE A 324 7.06 -15.15 15.68
N LYS A 325 8.14 -15.95 15.77
CA LYS A 325 8.94 -16.11 16.96
C LYS A 325 10.25 -15.33 16.82
N GLY A 326 10.60 -14.52 17.81
CA GLY A 326 11.84 -13.75 17.81
C GLY A 326 11.92 -12.65 16.73
N ARG A 327 13.14 -12.31 16.30
CA ARG A 327 13.40 -11.27 15.26
C ARG A 327 13.30 -11.86 13.86
N SER A 328 12.22 -11.60 13.17
CA SER A 328 11.99 -12.14 11.82
C SER A 328 11.60 -11.09 10.78
N GLY A 329 12.39 -10.02 10.68
CA GLY A 329 12.18 -8.98 9.65
C GLY A 329 12.11 -9.53 8.22
N LYS A 330 12.83 -10.64 7.93
CA LYS A 330 12.76 -11.32 6.62
C LYS A 330 11.37 -11.93 6.36
N VAL A 331 10.71 -12.49 7.39
CA VAL A 331 9.38 -13.09 7.27
C VAL A 331 8.32 -12.01 7.06
N ILE A 332 8.43 -10.87 7.79
CA ILE A 332 7.55 -9.71 7.58
C ILE A 332 7.74 -9.13 6.18
N GLY A 333 8.99 -8.97 5.73
CA GLY A 333 9.28 -8.52 4.37
C GLY A 333 8.69 -9.44 3.31
N PHE A 334 8.80 -10.76 3.48
CA PHE A 334 8.23 -11.75 2.58
C PHE A 334 6.68 -11.67 2.53
N PHE A 335 6.04 -11.42 3.68
CA PHE A 335 4.60 -11.19 3.73
C PHE A 335 4.19 -9.92 2.96
N GLN A 336 4.91 -8.81 3.11
CA GLN A 336 4.64 -7.59 2.35
C GLN A 336 4.82 -7.77 0.84
N MET A 337 5.84 -8.55 0.45
CA MET A 337 6.07 -8.91 -0.97
C MET A 337 4.88 -9.65 -1.59
N ALA A 338 4.07 -10.36 -0.83
CA ALA A 338 2.87 -11.01 -1.36
C ALA A 338 1.84 -9.97 -1.83
N THR A 339 1.57 -8.92 -1.06
CA THR A 339 0.68 -7.84 -1.47
C THR A 339 1.23 -7.11 -2.71
N ASP A 340 2.53 -6.80 -2.72
CA ASP A 340 3.18 -6.16 -3.86
C ASP A 340 3.11 -7.04 -5.13
N GLY A 341 3.30 -8.36 -4.99
CA GLY A 341 3.12 -9.32 -6.07
C GLY A 341 1.70 -9.30 -6.66
N GLY A 342 0.69 -9.22 -5.79
CA GLY A 342 -0.70 -9.02 -6.22
C GLY A 342 -0.91 -7.71 -6.97
N MET A 343 -0.32 -6.62 -6.49
CA MET A 343 -0.37 -5.30 -7.14
C MET A 343 0.38 -5.24 -8.49
N ILE A 344 1.32 -6.15 -8.74
CA ILE A 344 1.97 -6.29 -10.05
C ILE A 344 1.01 -6.95 -11.05
N VAL A 345 0.34 -8.01 -10.64
CA VAL A 345 -0.50 -8.83 -11.53
C VAL A 345 -1.87 -8.20 -11.76
N GLY A 346 -2.47 -7.63 -10.71
CA GLY A 346 -3.84 -7.13 -10.71
C GLY A 346 -4.14 -6.09 -11.78
N PRO A 347 -3.37 -5.00 -11.89
CA PRO A 347 -3.63 -3.94 -12.87
C PRO A 347 -3.59 -4.41 -14.31
N ILE A 348 -2.63 -5.28 -14.66
CA ILE A 348 -2.46 -5.80 -16.02
C ILE A 348 -3.66 -6.68 -16.40
N ILE A 349 -4.01 -7.64 -15.54
CA ILE A 349 -5.11 -8.56 -15.80
C ILE A 349 -6.45 -7.83 -15.85
N SER A 350 -6.69 -6.93 -14.89
CA SER A 350 -7.94 -6.16 -14.85
C SER A 350 -8.07 -5.24 -16.06
N GLY A 351 -6.96 -4.60 -16.47
CA GLY A 351 -6.94 -3.77 -17.69
C GLY A 351 -7.19 -4.59 -18.95
N TYR A 352 -6.52 -5.73 -19.09
CA TYR A 352 -6.71 -6.63 -20.24
C TYR A 352 -8.16 -7.13 -20.35
N LEU A 353 -8.76 -7.54 -19.24
CA LEU A 353 -10.16 -7.99 -19.24
C LEU A 353 -11.14 -6.85 -19.58
N ALA A 354 -10.84 -5.63 -19.15
CA ALA A 354 -11.63 -4.46 -19.52
C ALA A 354 -11.53 -4.15 -21.01
N ASP A 355 -10.36 -4.31 -21.63
CA ASP A 355 -10.15 -4.08 -23.07
C ASP A 355 -10.85 -5.15 -23.94
N VAL A 356 -10.75 -6.44 -23.57
CA VAL A 356 -11.29 -7.55 -24.36
C VAL A 356 -12.82 -7.64 -24.26
N SER A 357 -13.39 -7.15 -23.15
CA SER A 357 -14.83 -7.23 -22.89
C SER A 357 -15.38 -5.88 -22.41
N ASN A 358 -15.38 -5.63 -21.11
CA ASN A 358 -15.80 -4.39 -20.48
C ASN A 358 -15.35 -4.35 -19.00
N TYR A 359 -15.52 -3.19 -18.33
CA TYR A 359 -15.15 -3.01 -16.92
C TYR A 359 -15.89 -3.98 -15.98
N ARG A 360 -17.16 -4.29 -16.26
CA ARG A 360 -17.97 -5.20 -15.42
C ARG A 360 -17.46 -6.64 -15.47
N THR A 361 -17.05 -7.09 -16.65
CA THR A 361 -16.39 -8.40 -16.80
C THR A 361 -15.07 -8.46 -16.01
N ALA A 362 -14.29 -7.38 -16.05
CA ALA A 362 -13.07 -7.28 -15.24
C ALA A 362 -13.38 -7.33 -13.74
N PHE A 363 -14.41 -6.61 -13.27
CA PHE A 363 -14.85 -6.68 -11.87
C PHE A 363 -15.38 -8.07 -11.50
N THR A 364 -16.13 -8.73 -12.38
CA THR A 364 -16.63 -10.10 -12.14
C THR A 364 -15.49 -11.10 -12.02
N ALA A 365 -14.49 -11.03 -12.89
CA ALA A 365 -13.32 -11.89 -12.84
C ALA A 365 -12.51 -11.65 -11.56
N THR A 366 -12.30 -10.39 -11.16
CA THR A 366 -11.61 -10.08 -9.92
C THR A 366 -12.39 -10.50 -8.69
N LEU A 367 -13.73 -10.42 -8.70
CA LEU A 367 -14.60 -10.96 -7.65
C LEU A 367 -14.46 -12.48 -7.54
N ALA A 368 -14.45 -13.18 -8.69
CA ALA A 368 -14.27 -14.64 -8.71
C ALA A 368 -12.92 -15.04 -8.07
N VAL A 369 -11.82 -14.36 -8.42
CA VAL A 369 -10.52 -14.56 -7.81
C VAL A 369 -10.55 -14.23 -6.32
N TYR A 370 -11.19 -13.11 -5.94
CA TYR A 370 -11.29 -12.71 -4.54
C TYR A 370 -12.14 -13.69 -3.70
N SER A 371 -13.07 -14.42 -4.30
CA SER A 371 -13.87 -15.46 -3.62
C SER A 371 -12.98 -16.55 -3.00
N ILE A 372 -11.76 -16.73 -3.51
CA ILE A 372 -10.76 -17.62 -2.88
C ILE A 372 -10.42 -17.10 -1.47
N THR A 373 -10.38 -15.79 -1.25
CA THR A 373 -10.15 -15.19 0.09
C THR A 373 -11.24 -15.58 1.07
N LEU A 374 -12.50 -15.64 0.65
CA LEU A 374 -13.58 -16.14 1.49
C LEU A 374 -13.31 -17.58 1.93
N LEU A 375 -13.00 -18.47 0.98
CA LEU A 375 -12.72 -19.87 1.29
C LEU A 375 -11.53 -20.04 2.25
N LEU A 376 -10.48 -19.22 2.07
CA LEU A 376 -9.32 -19.23 2.94
C LEU A 376 -9.66 -18.70 4.34
N ALA A 377 -10.47 -17.65 4.45
CA ALA A 377 -10.89 -17.09 5.74
C ALA A 377 -11.70 -18.08 6.59
N TRP A 378 -12.44 -19.00 5.97
CA TRP A 378 -13.15 -20.08 6.70
C TRP A 378 -12.21 -21.21 7.13
N ARG A 379 -11.07 -21.40 6.46
CA ARG A 379 -10.09 -22.47 6.73
C ARG A 379 -8.94 -22.04 7.64
N VAL A 380 -8.83 -20.76 7.96
CA VAL A 380 -7.75 -20.24 8.81
C VAL A 380 -7.95 -20.71 10.25
N PRO A 381 -6.91 -21.22 10.94
CA PRO A 381 -6.96 -21.46 12.37
C PRO A 381 -6.95 -20.13 13.12
N GLU A 382 -7.51 -20.11 14.33
CA GLU A 382 -7.35 -18.97 15.23
C GLU A 382 -5.90 -18.87 15.69
N THR A 383 -5.33 -17.67 15.64
CA THR A 383 -3.94 -17.43 16.04
C THR A 383 -3.82 -16.63 17.33
N LEU A 384 -4.91 -16.00 17.78
CA LEU A 384 -4.92 -15.28 19.03
C LEU A 384 -4.83 -16.28 20.20
N VAL A 385 -3.70 -16.28 20.89
CA VAL A 385 -3.55 -17.06 22.13
C VAL A 385 -4.12 -16.25 23.29
N THR A 386 -5.23 -16.69 23.84
CA THR A 386 -5.84 -16.04 25.00
C THR A 386 -4.93 -16.26 26.23
N VAL A 387 -4.76 -15.24 27.07
CA VAL A 387 -3.94 -15.30 28.31
C VAL A 387 -4.34 -16.48 29.22
N ALA A 388 -5.59 -16.95 29.12
CA ALA A 388 -6.07 -18.14 29.83
C ALA A 388 -5.39 -19.45 29.34
N GLN A 389 -5.15 -19.59 28.03
CA GLN A 389 -4.51 -20.80 27.48
C GLN A 389 -3.01 -20.87 27.80
N ASN A 390 -2.34 -19.73 27.98
CA ASN A 390 -0.94 -19.68 28.41
C ASN A 390 -0.77 -20.08 29.89
N ARG A 391 -1.81 -19.93 30.73
CA ARG A 391 -1.78 -20.39 32.15
C ARG A 391 -2.02 -21.87 32.30
N GLU A 392 -2.64 -22.53 31.34
CA GLU A 392 -2.85 -23.99 31.34
C GLU A 392 -1.66 -24.76 30.75
N GLN A 393 -0.73 -24.05 30.05
CA GLN A 393 0.47 -24.64 29.45
C GLN A 393 1.77 -24.37 30.25
N ALA A 394 1.70 -23.51 31.27
CA ALA A 394 2.80 -23.20 32.19
C ALA A 394 2.61 -23.92 33.53
#